data_cc73d27fcc1f8391963629b57f819a92
#
_entry.id   cc73d27fcc1f8391963629b57f819a92
#
_cell.length_a   1.000
_cell.length_b   1.000
_cell.length_c   1.000
_cell.angle_alpha   90.00
_cell.angle_beta   90.00
_cell.angle_gamma   90.00
#
_symmetry.space_group_name_H-M   'P 1'
#
loop_
_entity.id
_entity.type
_entity.pdbx_description
1 polymer ?
#
loop_
_entity_poly.entity_id
_entity_poly.type
_entity_poly.pdbx_seq_one_letter_code
_entity_poly.pdbx_strand_id
1 'polypeptide(L)'
;IIKYHGEVSDTSEYLKYAHCTIHPSYYPEGISNVLLESEASGRPVITTDRPGCRETVDDGVTGFCFETKNTQQLIDAVDKFMKMSNKERQQMGKNARLKMEQEFDRNIVVNAYMEELQQNIGD
;
A
#
# COMPACT_ATOMS: atom_id res chain seq x y z
N ILE A 1 6.89 -4.47 -19.33
CA ILE A 1 7.81 -5.55 -18.93
C ILE A 1 7.66 -5.81 -17.44
N ILE A 2 7.40 -7.04 -17.09
CA ILE A 2 7.29 -7.48 -15.70
C ILE A 2 8.64 -8.08 -15.30
N LYS A 3 9.21 -7.57 -14.20
CA LYS A 3 10.45 -8.12 -13.65
C LYS A 3 10.14 -8.77 -12.30
N TYR A 4 10.57 -10.01 -12.13
CA TYR A 4 10.43 -10.73 -10.88
C TYR A 4 11.75 -10.63 -10.10
N HIS A 5 11.69 -10.11 -8.89
CA HIS A 5 12.87 -9.90 -8.06
C HIS A 5 13.02 -10.96 -6.95
N GLY A 6 12.09 -11.93 -6.87
CA GLY A 6 12.10 -12.93 -5.81
C GLY A 6 11.77 -12.34 -4.44
N GLU A 7 12.19 -13.02 -3.38
CA GLU A 7 12.03 -12.51 -2.03
C GLU A 7 13.09 -11.44 -1.77
N VAL A 8 12.67 -10.30 -1.27
CA VAL A 8 13.57 -9.19 -0.92
C VAL A 8 13.33 -8.80 0.54
N SER A 9 14.40 -8.56 1.27
CA SER A 9 14.31 -8.14 2.67
C SER A 9 14.04 -6.66 2.84
N ASP A 10 14.38 -5.85 1.83
CA ASP A 10 14.20 -4.41 1.84
C ASP A 10 13.54 -3.97 0.53
N THR A 11 12.27 -3.59 0.61
CA THR A 11 11.51 -3.15 -0.56
C THR A 11 11.73 -1.68 -0.88
N SER A 12 12.30 -0.88 0.03
CA SER A 12 12.46 0.56 -0.16
C SER A 12 13.30 0.89 -1.39
N GLU A 13 14.28 0.06 -1.71
CA GLU A 13 15.13 0.24 -2.89
C GLU A 13 14.31 0.17 -4.18
N TYR A 14 13.34 -0.75 -4.24
CA TYR A 14 12.47 -0.89 -5.41
C TYR A 14 11.42 0.21 -5.48
N LEU A 15 10.94 0.69 -4.34
CA LEU A 15 9.94 1.75 -4.27
C LEU A 15 10.46 3.06 -4.84
N LYS A 16 11.75 3.31 -4.82
CA LYS A 16 12.34 4.52 -5.42
C LYS A 16 12.04 4.65 -6.91
N TYR A 17 11.90 3.53 -7.59
CA TYR A 17 11.69 3.48 -9.04
C TYR A 17 10.27 3.13 -9.43
N ALA A 18 9.43 2.78 -8.47
CA ALA A 18 8.05 2.40 -8.72
C ALA A 18 7.15 3.64 -8.83
N HIS A 19 6.13 3.57 -9.67
CA HIS A 19 5.10 4.60 -9.76
C HIS A 19 3.95 4.32 -8.78
N CYS A 20 3.68 3.07 -8.52
CA CYS A 20 2.70 2.63 -7.53
C CYS A 20 3.03 1.20 -7.09
N THR A 21 2.37 0.76 -6.02
CA THR A 21 2.46 -0.62 -5.55
C THR A 21 1.11 -1.30 -5.75
N ILE A 22 1.13 -2.49 -6.32
CA ILE A 22 -0.07 -3.32 -6.50
C ILE A 22 0.01 -4.49 -5.51
N HIS A 23 -0.99 -4.60 -4.64
CA HIS A 23 -1.02 -5.62 -3.59
C HIS A 23 -2.37 -6.34 -3.59
N PRO A 24 -2.54 -7.37 -4.43
CA PRO A 24 -3.83 -8.05 -4.61
C PRO A 24 -4.04 -9.16 -3.57
N SER A 25 -3.87 -8.86 -2.30
CA SER A 25 -4.00 -9.82 -1.21
C SER A 25 -5.46 -10.19 -0.97
N TYR A 26 -5.73 -11.46 -0.70
CA TYR A 26 -7.04 -11.94 -0.30
C TYR A 26 -6.99 -12.81 0.95
N TYR A 27 -5.84 -12.95 1.58
CA TYR A 27 -5.71 -13.67 2.85
C TYR A 27 -5.97 -12.72 4.02
N PRO A 28 -6.65 -13.19 5.08
CA PRO A 28 -6.79 -12.37 6.28
C PRO A 28 -5.43 -12.14 6.91
N GLU A 29 -5.13 -10.88 7.17
CA GLU A 29 -3.90 -10.46 7.83
C GLU A 29 -4.18 -9.12 8.55
N GLY A 30 -3.25 -8.68 9.38
CA GLY A 30 -3.31 -7.34 9.95
C GLY A 30 -3.04 -6.29 8.88
N ILE A 31 -2.83 -5.04 9.32
CA ILE A 31 -2.50 -3.95 8.40
C ILE A 31 -1.22 -4.30 7.63
N SER A 32 -1.28 -4.17 6.31
CA SER A 32 -0.18 -4.55 5.43
C SER A 32 0.99 -3.57 5.53
N ASN A 33 2.15 -4.05 5.96
CA ASN A 33 3.37 -3.24 6.00
C ASN A 33 3.85 -2.83 4.62
N VAL A 34 3.62 -3.67 3.61
CA VAL A 34 3.97 -3.34 2.23
C VAL A 34 3.24 -2.09 1.77
N LEU A 35 1.95 -1.99 2.09
CA LEU A 35 1.14 -0.83 1.73
C LEU A 35 1.59 0.41 2.51
N LEU A 36 1.84 0.27 3.80
CA LEU A 36 2.31 1.38 4.63
C LEU A 36 3.65 1.92 4.14
N GLU A 37 4.58 1.04 3.80
CA GLU A 37 5.89 1.43 3.28
C GLU A 37 5.76 2.17 1.94
N SER A 38 4.91 1.68 1.05
CA SER A 38 4.66 2.31 -0.24
C SER A 38 4.15 3.74 -0.07
N GLU A 39 3.11 3.90 0.74
CA GLU A 39 2.49 5.21 0.95
C GLU A 39 3.41 6.16 1.71
N ALA A 40 4.17 5.66 2.68
CA ALA A 40 5.16 6.45 3.39
C ALA A 40 6.27 6.94 2.46
N SER A 41 6.53 6.22 1.38
CA SER A 41 7.48 6.62 0.35
C SER A 41 6.87 7.54 -0.70
N GLY A 42 5.62 7.96 -0.52
CA GLY A 42 4.91 8.81 -1.46
C GLY A 42 4.45 8.09 -2.72
N ARG A 43 4.22 6.79 -2.63
CA ARG A 43 3.76 5.97 -3.76
C ARG A 43 2.32 5.54 -3.55
N PRO A 44 1.42 5.81 -4.50
CA PRO A 44 0.05 5.32 -4.42
C PRO A 44 -0.01 3.80 -4.41
N VAL A 45 -1.11 3.25 -3.90
CA VAL A 45 -1.31 1.81 -3.85
C VAL A 45 -2.57 1.42 -4.61
N ILE A 46 -2.56 0.21 -5.15
CA ILE A 46 -3.73 -0.44 -5.73
C ILE A 46 -3.86 -1.76 -4.97
N THR A 47 -4.92 -1.90 -4.19
CA THR A 47 -5.08 -3.02 -3.28
C THR A 47 -6.52 -3.49 -3.18
N THR A 48 -6.72 -4.62 -2.52
CA THR A 48 -8.04 -5.19 -2.32
C THR A 48 -8.82 -4.45 -1.23
N ASP A 49 -10.13 -4.42 -1.36
CA ASP A 49 -11.04 -3.84 -0.36
C ASP A 49 -11.35 -4.90 0.71
N ARG A 50 -10.38 -5.16 1.57
CA ARG A 50 -10.53 -6.09 2.68
C ARG A 50 -9.87 -5.54 3.94
N PRO A 51 -10.23 -6.04 5.14
CA PRO A 51 -9.59 -5.62 6.37
C PRO A 51 -8.08 -5.82 6.33
N GLY A 52 -7.33 -4.82 6.78
CA GLY A 52 -5.88 -4.80 6.73
C GLY A 52 -5.32 -4.10 5.50
N CYS A 53 -6.08 -4.01 4.42
CA CYS A 53 -5.70 -3.30 3.21
C CYS A 53 -6.50 -2.01 3.01
N ARG A 54 -7.82 -2.08 3.12
CA ARG A 54 -8.69 -0.92 2.86
C ARG A 54 -8.47 0.26 3.80
N GLU A 55 -7.99 0.01 5.01
CA GLU A 55 -7.70 1.07 5.97
C GLU A 55 -6.49 1.92 5.56
N THR A 56 -5.62 1.38 4.70
CA THR A 56 -4.42 2.08 4.28
C THR A 56 -4.64 3.02 3.11
N VAL A 57 -5.80 2.94 2.44
CA VAL A 57 -6.03 3.66 1.20
C VAL A 57 -7.39 4.35 1.20
N ASP A 58 -7.40 5.59 0.71
CA ASP A 58 -8.64 6.31 0.40
C ASP A 58 -8.84 6.22 -1.11
N ASP A 59 -9.86 5.49 -1.54
CA ASP A 59 -10.10 5.16 -2.95
C ASP A 59 -10.23 6.43 -3.80
N GLY A 60 -9.40 6.51 -4.84
CA GLY A 60 -9.36 7.66 -5.73
C GLY A 60 -8.54 8.84 -5.21
N VAL A 61 -8.05 8.81 -3.97
CA VAL A 61 -7.28 9.90 -3.34
C VAL A 61 -5.84 9.51 -3.11
N THR A 62 -5.60 8.37 -2.47
CA THR A 62 -4.25 7.88 -2.16
C THR A 62 -3.89 6.62 -2.97
N GLY A 63 -4.81 6.11 -3.74
CA GLY A 63 -4.67 4.90 -4.53
C GLY A 63 -6.04 4.43 -4.98
N PHE A 64 -6.14 3.13 -5.27
CA PHE A 64 -7.41 2.53 -5.68
C PHE A 64 -7.64 1.21 -4.96
N CYS A 65 -8.91 0.94 -4.64
CA CYS A 65 -9.35 -0.33 -4.07
C CYS A 65 -10.19 -1.09 -5.08
N PHE A 66 -10.10 -2.41 -5.05
CA PHE A 66 -10.93 -3.29 -5.86
C PHE A 66 -11.39 -4.49 -5.03
N GLU A 67 -12.47 -5.15 -5.47
CA GLU A 67 -13.00 -6.31 -4.77
C GLU A 67 -12.02 -7.48 -4.82
N THR A 68 -11.92 -8.21 -3.71
CA THR A 68 -11.07 -9.39 -3.61
C THR A 68 -11.42 -10.39 -4.72
N LYS A 69 -10.39 -10.90 -5.41
CA LYS A 69 -10.51 -11.87 -6.51
C LYS A 69 -11.25 -11.35 -7.74
N ASN A 70 -11.46 -10.04 -7.85
CA ASN A 70 -12.08 -9.45 -9.03
C ASN A 70 -11.00 -8.94 -9.98
N THR A 71 -10.58 -9.80 -10.89
CA THR A 71 -9.52 -9.50 -11.86
C THR A 71 -9.87 -8.31 -12.75
N GLN A 72 -11.12 -8.19 -13.16
CA GLN A 72 -11.54 -7.08 -14.02
C GLN A 72 -11.42 -5.74 -13.30
N GLN A 73 -11.80 -5.67 -12.03
CA GLN A 73 -11.65 -4.44 -11.25
C GLN A 73 -10.19 -4.09 -11.03
N LEU A 74 -9.31 -5.08 -10.87
CA LEU A 74 -7.88 -4.83 -10.77
C LEU A 74 -7.36 -4.21 -12.07
N ILE A 75 -7.72 -4.78 -13.22
CA ILE A 75 -7.33 -4.26 -14.54
C ILE A 75 -7.84 -2.82 -14.71
N ASP A 76 -9.09 -2.55 -14.32
CA ASP A 76 -9.68 -1.23 -14.42
C ASP A 76 -8.94 -0.21 -13.54
N ALA A 77 -8.55 -0.60 -12.34
CA ALA A 77 -7.80 0.26 -11.43
C ALA A 77 -6.41 0.60 -12.00
N VAL A 78 -5.70 -0.39 -12.52
CA VAL A 78 -4.40 -0.18 -13.16
C VAL A 78 -4.54 0.73 -14.38
N ASP A 79 -5.57 0.51 -15.18
CA ASP A 79 -5.84 1.33 -16.36
C ASP A 79 -6.12 2.78 -15.99
N LYS A 80 -6.92 3.02 -14.95
CA LYS A 80 -7.17 4.37 -14.44
C LYS A 80 -5.88 5.05 -14.03
N PHE A 81 -5.02 4.34 -13.31
CA PHE A 81 -3.74 4.88 -12.88
C PHE A 81 -2.84 5.22 -14.07
N MET A 82 -2.79 4.34 -15.06
CA MET A 82 -1.98 4.54 -16.26
C MET A 82 -2.43 5.75 -17.08
N LYS A 83 -3.73 6.05 -17.07
CA LYS A 83 -4.30 7.18 -17.82
C LYS A 83 -4.16 8.51 -17.08
N MET A 84 -3.77 8.50 -15.82
CA MET A 84 -3.54 9.73 -15.06
C MET A 84 -2.33 10.48 -15.60
N SER A 85 -2.38 11.81 -15.54
CA SER A 85 -1.22 12.64 -15.87
C SER A 85 -0.14 12.49 -14.79
N ASN A 86 1.08 12.89 -15.12
CA ASN A 86 2.16 12.88 -14.13
C ASN A 86 1.82 13.75 -12.91
N LYS A 87 1.16 14.89 -13.14
CA LYS A 87 0.74 15.78 -12.07
C LYS A 87 -0.27 15.11 -11.14
N GLU A 88 -1.24 14.40 -11.71
CA GLU A 88 -2.25 13.67 -10.93
C GLU A 88 -1.63 12.54 -10.12
N ARG A 89 -0.71 11.79 -10.71
CA ARG A 89 0.02 10.72 -10.01
C ARG A 89 0.86 11.27 -8.86
N GLN A 90 1.53 12.39 -9.09
CA GLN A 90 2.33 13.04 -8.06
C GLN A 90 1.45 13.51 -6.90
N GLN A 91 0.29 14.09 -7.22
CA GLN A 91 -0.65 14.54 -6.18
C GLN A 91 -1.18 13.36 -5.38
N MET A 92 -1.51 12.26 -6.04
CA MET A 92 -1.95 11.04 -5.36
C MET A 92 -0.86 10.49 -4.43
N GLY A 93 0.40 10.52 -4.86
CA GLY A 93 1.54 10.12 -4.03
C GLY A 93 1.72 11.02 -2.82
N LYS A 94 1.56 12.33 -2.97
CA LYS A 94 1.60 13.28 -1.85
C LYS A 94 0.47 13.02 -0.87
N ASN A 95 -0.72 12.74 -1.38
CA ASN A 95 -1.88 12.40 -0.55
C ASN A 95 -1.62 11.12 0.25
N ALA A 96 -1.00 10.13 -0.38
CA ALA A 96 -0.65 8.87 0.29
C ALA A 96 0.32 9.12 1.44
N ARG A 97 1.36 9.91 1.20
CA ARG A 97 2.33 10.29 2.24
C ARG A 97 1.67 11.02 3.39
N LEU A 98 0.79 11.98 3.06
CA LEU A 98 0.08 12.77 4.05
C LEU A 98 -0.81 11.89 4.92
N LYS A 99 -1.51 10.91 4.33
CA LYS A 99 -2.32 9.95 5.08
C LYS A 99 -1.46 9.18 6.09
N MET A 100 -0.27 8.77 5.69
CA MET A 100 0.65 8.05 6.58
C MET A 100 1.09 8.93 7.74
N GLU A 101 1.37 10.21 7.48
CA GLU A 101 1.77 11.16 8.52
C GLU A 101 0.65 11.44 9.51
N GLN A 102 -0.60 11.46 9.06
CA GLN A 102 -1.76 11.79 9.89
C GLN A 102 -2.36 10.60 10.63
N GLU A 103 -2.43 9.43 9.97
CA GLU A 103 -3.16 8.28 10.49
C GLU A 103 -2.25 7.13 10.90
N PHE A 104 -1.07 7.02 10.29
CA PHE A 104 -0.14 5.92 10.53
C PHE A 104 1.25 6.47 10.87
N ASP A 105 1.29 7.41 11.81
CA ASP A 105 2.55 7.95 12.32
C ASP A 105 3.50 6.82 12.66
N ARG A 106 4.80 7.05 12.37
CA ARG A 106 5.85 6.05 12.62
C ARG A 106 5.82 5.49 14.02
N ASN A 107 5.57 6.35 15.02
CA ASN A 107 5.52 5.91 16.42
C ASN A 107 4.34 4.99 16.67
N ILE A 108 3.18 5.29 16.07
CA ILE A 108 2.00 4.44 16.20
C ILE A 108 2.25 3.08 15.57
N VAL A 109 2.84 3.05 14.38
CA VAL A 109 3.14 1.81 13.66
C VAL A 109 4.17 0.98 14.43
N VAL A 110 5.23 1.62 14.93
CA VAL A 110 6.26 0.94 15.72
C VAL A 110 5.68 0.38 17.01
N ASN A 111 4.84 1.15 17.70
CA ASN A 111 4.21 0.70 18.94
C ASN A 111 3.30 -0.51 18.70
N ALA A 112 2.50 -0.47 17.64
CA ALA A 112 1.63 -1.59 17.28
C ALA A 112 2.45 -2.85 16.98
N TYR A 113 3.56 -2.70 16.27
CA TYR A 113 4.47 -3.80 15.96
C TYR A 113 5.10 -4.38 17.23
N MET A 114 5.54 -3.53 18.16
CA MET A 114 6.13 -3.97 19.42
C MET A 114 5.12 -4.69 20.30
N GLU A 115 3.87 -4.23 20.35
CA GLU A 115 2.80 -4.91 21.07
C GLU A 115 2.56 -6.30 20.49
N GLU A 116 2.54 -6.43 19.18
CA GLU A 116 2.37 -7.71 18.52
C GLU A 116 3.51 -8.67 18.85
N LEU A 117 4.74 -8.19 18.86
CA LEU A 117 5.91 -8.98 19.27
C LEU A 117 5.79 -9.46 20.71
N GLN A 118 5.36 -8.61 21.62
CA GLN A 118 5.19 -8.96 23.03
C GLN A 118 4.13 -10.05 23.21
N GLN A 119 3.02 -9.97 22.47
CA GLN A 119 1.97 -10.98 22.50
C GLN A 119 2.48 -12.35 22.02
N ASN A 120 3.38 -12.35 21.05
CA ASN A 120 3.92 -13.58 20.48
C ASN A 120 5.07 -14.18 21.31
N ILE A 121 5.77 -13.36 22.09
CA ILE A 121 6.97 -13.78 22.82
C ILE A 121 6.73 -13.83 24.34
N GLY A 122 5.91 -12.94 24.85
CA GLY A 122 5.74 -12.72 26.30
C GLY A 122 4.79 -13.67 27.00
N ASP A 123 4.05 -14.44 26.24
CA ASP A 123 3.13 -15.44 26.76
C ASP A 123 3.72 -16.85 26.56
#